data_6222f6c270645516163d240b82922c12
#
_entry.id   6222f6c270645516163d240b82922c12
#
_cell.length_a   1.000
_cell.length_b   1.000
_cell.length_c   1.000
_cell.angle_alpha   90.00
_cell.angle_beta   90.00
_cell.angle_gamma   90.00
#
_symmetry.space_group_name_H-M   'P 1'
#
loop_
_entity.id
_entity.type
_entity.pdbx_description
1 polymer ?
#
loop_
_entity_poly.entity_id
_entity_poly.type
_entity_poly.pdbx_seq_one_letter_code
_entity_poly.pdbx_strand_id
1 'polypeptide(L)'
;MMKVKPVKLGKTERMSFSHIDEVISMPNLIEVQKNSYQWFLDEGLKEVFHDIGTIEDYTGNLALSFVDFRLDKEPKYSIKECKERDVTYAAPLRVTARLLNKETGEVKDQEIFMGDFPLMTDAGTFVVSQLVRSPGVFYGDAKDKVGNDLYSATMNPNRGAWLEYETDASNVFYVRIDKNRKLPVTVLCRALGLSSNEDILNYFGEDERILATLEKDTTKNTEEGLLEVYRKLRPGEPPTVESATSQINMLFFDPRRYDLSRFGRYKMNKKLSLARRIMNHVAAENVVAPLTGELLIEKDAKITRQMAEAADAAGVNIVVLNVEGKKVKVITNGCVDAQGFFSFDVKECGINERCSFEEIKKILDTTSDVEEQKEMLRRNHDQLIGRTVTVTDILSSINYLNGLGHGIGTTDD
;
A
#
# COMPACT_ATOMS: atom_id res chain seq x y z
N MET A 1 -35.55 42.55 -22.69
CA MET A 1 -35.12 42.30 -21.30
C MET A 1 -34.98 40.82 -21.10
N MET A 2 -33.76 40.32 -20.76
CA MET A 2 -33.53 38.94 -20.39
C MET A 2 -34.35 38.61 -19.14
N LYS A 3 -35.24 37.66 -19.19
CA LYS A 3 -35.94 37.15 -18.01
C LYS A 3 -35.05 36.12 -17.33
N VAL A 4 -34.35 36.52 -16.29
CA VAL A 4 -33.59 35.59 -15.44
C VAL A 4 -34.57 34.86 -14.52
N LYS A 5 -34.57 33.51 -14.56
CA LYS A 5 -35.48 32.68 -13.75
C LYS A 5 -34.65 31.87 -12.74
N PRO A 6 -35.05 31.81 -11.47
CA PRO A 6 -34.44 30.85 -10.53
C PRO A 6 -34.86 29.42 -10.89
N VAL A 7 -33.92 28.51 -11.04
CA VAL A 7 -34.17 27.10 -11.33
C VAL A 7 -33.51 26.25 -10.23
N LYS A 8 -34.28 25.34 -9.65
CA LYS A 8 -33.82 24.42 -8.63
C LYS A 8 -33.18 23.21 -9.29
N LEU A 9 -31.83 23.08 -9.14
CA LEU A 9 -31.05 21.93 -9.60
C LEU A 9 -30.61 21.13 -8.39
N GLY A 10 -31.29 20.04 -8.08
CA GLY A 10 -31.03 19.22 -6.91
C GLY A 10 -31.27 20.00 -5.61
N LYS A 11 -30.22 20.16 -4.78
CA LYS A 11 -30.30 20.89 -3.49
C LYS A 11 -29.93 22.38 -3.60
N THR A 12 -29.54 22.85 -4.77
CA THR A 12 -29.10 24.24 -4.99
C THR A 12 -30.07 24.95 -5.95
N GLU A 13 -30.34 26.22 -5.66
CA GLU A 13 -31.07 27.13 -6.55
C GLU A 13 -30.06 27.94 -7.39
N ARG A 14 -30.23 27.92 -8.71
CA ARG A 14 -29.38 28.64 -9.67
C ARG A 14 -30.21 29.54 -10.55
N MET A 15 -29.63 30.65 -10.99
CA MET A 15 -30.25 31.57 -11.91
C MET A 15 -30.05 31.09 -13.35
N SER A 16 -31.11 30.82 -14.08
CA SER A 16 -31.08 30.46 -15.50
C SER A 16 -31.15 31.70 -16.38
N PHE A 17 -30.20 31.79 -17.31
CA PHE A 17 -30.15 32.82 -18.36
C PHE A 17 -30.61 32.25 -19.72
N SER A 18 -31.23 31.08 -19.74
CA SER A 18 -31.68 30.43 -20.95
C SER A 18 -32.82 31.24 -21.63
N HIS A 19 -32.72 31.40 -22.95
CA HIS A 19 -33.73 32.02 -23.79
C HIS A 19 -34.84 31.03 -24.19
N ILE A 20 -34.57 29.73 -24.11
CA ILE A 20 -35.44 28.63 -24.49
C ILE A 20 -35.83 27.88 -23.22
N ASP A 21 -37.11 27.61 -23.04
CA ASP A 21 -37.57 26.78 -21.92
C ASP A 21 -37.12 25.32 -22.17
N GLU A 22 -36.86 24.58 -21.08
CA GLU A 22 -36.46 23.18 -21.16
C GLU A 22 -37.55 22.38 -21.90
N VAL A 23 -37.19 21.79 -23.05
CA VAL A 23 -38.07 20.93 -23.85
C VAL A 23 -38.02 19.48 -23.39
N ILE A 24 -36.86 19.06 -22.86
CA ILE A 24 -36.63 17.72 -22.34
C ILE A 24 -35.98 17.85 -20.96
N SER A 25 -36.48 17.12 -19.98
CA SER A 25 -35.90 17.07 -18.64
C SER A 25 -34.46 16.50 -18.71
N MET A 26 -33.55 17.04 -17.89
CA MET A 26 -32.20 16.53 -17.82
C MET A 26 -32.21 15.05 -17.39
N PRO A 27 -31.60 14.14 -18.17
CA PRO A 27 -31.56 12.72 -17.80
C PRO A 27 -30.76 12.52 -16.49
N ASN A 28 -31.20 11.57 -15.70
CA ASN A 28 -30.50 11.18 -14.49
C ASN A 28 -29.26 10.41 -14.86
N LEU A 29 -28.08 11.05 -14.78
CA LEU A 29 -26.80 10.47 -15.21
C LEU A 29 -26.36 9.25 -14.37
N ILE A 30 -26.95 9.03 -13.20
CA ILE A 30 -26.67 7.89 -12.32
C ILE A 30 -27.78 6.83 -12.34
N GLU A 31 -28.73 6.93 -13.25
CA GLU A 31 -29.86 6.01 -13.34
C GLU A 31 -29.41 4.59 -13.68
N VAL A 32 -28.43 4.45 -14.57
CA VAL A 32 -27.87 3.15 -14.97
C VAL A 32 -27.28 2.41 -13.75
N GLN A 33 -26.50 3.11 -12.93
CA GLN A 33 -25.89 2.51 -11.73
C GLN A 33 -26.97 2.12 -10.71
N LYS A 34 -27.96 2.98 -10.48
CA LYS A 34 -29.05 2.70 -9.54
C LYS A 34 -29.89 1.52 -9.98
N ASN A 35 -30.28 1.49 -11.25
CA ASN A 35 -31.09 0.40 -11.80
C ASN A 35 -30.32 -0.92 -11.80
N SER A 36 -29.03 -0.91 -12.14
CA SER A 36 -28.17 -2.09 -12.08
C SER A 36 -28.04 -2.63 -10.65
N TYR A 37 -27.86 -1.75 -9.67
CA TYR A 37 -27.79 -2.16 -8.28
C TYR A 37 -29.13 -2.68 -7.76
N GLN A 38 -30.25 -2.04 -8.12
CA GLN A 38 -31.57 -2.53 -7.75
C GLN A 38 -31.88 -3.90 -8.37
N TRP A 39 -31.58 -4.07 -9.66
CA TRP A 39 -31.68 -5.38 -10.31
C TRP A 39 -30.83 -6.46 -9.59
N PHE A 40 -29.61 -6.09 -9.19
CA PHE A 40 -28.76 -7.02 -8.46
C PHE A 40 -29.38 -7.44 -7.11
N LEU A 41 -30.03 -6.53 -6.38
CA LEU A 41 -30.71 -6.85 -5.13
C LEU A 41 -31.96 -7.71 -5.34
N ASP A 42 -32.72 -7.43 -6.42
CA ASP A 42 -34.01 -8.08 -6.66
C ASP A 42 -33.86 -9.46 -7.33
N GLU A 43 -32.91 -9.59 -8.28
CA GLU A 43 -32.72 -10.79 -9.09
C GLU A 43 -31.30 -11.38 -8.97
N GLY A 44 -30.27 -10.57 -9.06
CA GLY A 44 -28.88 -11.05 -9.10
C GLY A 44 -28.45 -11.83 -7.85
N LEU A 45 -28.92 -11.45 -6.66
CA LEU A 45 -28.66 -12.22 -5.44
C LEU A 45 -29.34 -13.59 -5.48
N LYS A 46 -30.53 -13.72 -6.08
CA LYS A 46 -31.19 -15.02 -6.26
C LYS A 46 -30.40 -15.92 -7.19
N GLU A 47 -29.91 -15.36 -8.29
CA GLU A 47 -29.06 -16.10 -9.23
C GLU A 47 -27.79 -16.60 -8.53
N VAL A 48 -27.09 -15.75 -7.75
CA VAL A 48 -25.90 -16.15 -7.01
C VAL A 48 -26.16 -17.30 -6.04
N PHE A 49 -27.23 -17.25 -5.25
CA PHE A 49 -27.57 -18.33 -4.32
C PHE A 49 -28.02 -19.60 -5.04
N HIS A 50 -28.66 -19.47 -6.19
CA HIS A 50 -29.03 -20.61 -7.02
C HIS A 50 -27.78 -21.28 -7.65
N ASP A 51 -26.81 -20.49 -8.11
CA ASP A 51 -25.59 -20.97 -8.74
C ASP A 51 -24.66 -21.70 -7.74
N ILE A 52 -24.68 -21.31 -6.46
CA ILE A 52 -23.98 -22.06 -5.40
C ILE A 52 -24.51 -23.49 -5.31
N GLY A 53 -25.80 -23.69 -5.58
CA GLY A 53 -26.42 -25.01 -5.60
C GLY A 53 -26.44 -25.69 -4.23
N THR A 54 -26.40 -27.02 -4.25
CA THR A 54 -26.39 -27.84 -3.05
C THR A 54 -24.97 -28.32 -2.76
N ILE A 55 -24.50 -28.07 -1.54
CA ILE A 55 -23.20 -28.52 -1.04
C ILE A 55 -23.40 -29.85 -0.32
N GLU A 56 -22.80 -30.90 -0.82
CA GLU A 56 -22.87 -32.22 -0.22
C GLU A 56 -21.60 -32.54 0.58
N ASP A 57 -21.74 -33.29 1.67
CA ASP A 57 -20.60 -33.79 2.43
C ASP A 57 -19.87 -34.91 1.66
N TYR A 58 -18.68 -35.26 2.14
CA TYR A 58 -17.85 -36.32 1.51
C TYR A 58 -18.55 -37.68 1.42
N THR A 59 -19.45 -37.99 2.36
CA THR A 59 -20.20 -39.26 2.38
C THR A 59 -21.47 -39.21 1.54
N GLY A 60 -21.88 -38.01 1.07
CA GLY A 60 -23.11 -37.77 0.33
C GLY A 60 -24.40 -37.87 1.16
N ASN A 61 -24.29 -38.01 2.48
CA ASN A 61 -25.41 -38.21 3.39
C ASN A 61 -26.04 -36.89 3.86
N LEU A 62 -25.27 -35.82 3.91
CA LEU A 62 -25.72 -34.48 4.28
C LEU A 62 -25.68 -33.55 3.06
N ALA A 63 -26.76 -32.82 2.88
CA ALA A 63 -26.89 -31.85 1.81
C ALA A 63 -27.31 -30.47 2.38
N LEU A 64 -26.49 -29.46 2.15
CA LEU A 64 -26.74 -28.07 2.54
C LEU A 64 -27.14 -27.27 1.31
N SER A 65 -28.27 -26.56 1.38
CA SER A 65 -28.74 -25.64 0.33
C SER A 65 -29.21 -24.33 0.90
N PHE A 66 -29.14 -23.27 0.11
CA PHE A 66 -29.66 -21.96 0.45
C PHE A 66 -31.03 -21.79 -0.21
N VAL A 67 -32.08 -21.63 0.61
CA VAL A 67 -33.47 -21.67 0.14
C VAL A 67 -34.02 -20.27 -0.10
N ASP A 68 -33.67 -19.34 0.77
CA ASP A 68 -34.16 -17.96 0.72
C ASP A 68 -33.14 -17.01 1.35
N PHE A 69 -33.24 -15.71 1.02
CA PHE A 69 -32.42 -14.70 1.64
C PHE A 69 -33.25 -13.46 1.98
N ARG A 70 -32.82 -12.73 2.99
CA ARG A 70 -33.42 -11.46 3.39
C ARG A 70 -32.34 -10.42 3.62
N LEU A 71 -32.42 -9.31 2.91
CA LEU A 71 -31.66 -8.12 3.18
C LEU A 71 -32.53 -7.15 4.00
N ASP A 72 -32.06 -6.77 5.18
CA ASP A 72 -32.76 -5.78 5.99
C ASP A 72 -32.76 -4.43 5.28
N LYS A 73 -33.93 -3.75 5.22
CA LYS A 73 -34.04 -2.48 4.49
C LYS A 73 -33.48 -1.29 5.29
N GLU A 74 -33.36 -1.44 6.59
CA GLU A 74 -32.86 -0.39 7.46
C GLU A 74 -31.38 -0.57 7.74
N PRO A 75 -30.55 0.41 7.35
CA PRO A 75 -29.13 0.39 7.67
C PRO A 75 -28.92 0.60 9.17
N LYS A 76 -27.88 -0.02 9.71
CA LYS A 76 -27.53 0.07 11.14
C LYS A 76 -27.20 1.52 11.57
N TYR A 77 -26.64 2.32 10.67
CA TYR A 77 -26.26 3.71 10.89
C TYR A 77 -26.65 4.57 9.70
N SER A 78 -26.92 5.85 9.92
CA SER A 78 -27.12 6.82 8.84
C SER A 78 -25.81 7.06 8.07
N ILE A 79 -25.90 7.57 6.83
CA ILE A 79 -24.74 7.89 5.99
C ILE A 79 -23.77 8.84 6.72
N LYS A 80 -24.29 9.81 7.49
CA LYS A 80 -23.49 10.77 8.24
C LYS A 80 -22.74 10.06 9.38
N GLU A 81 -23.43 9.25 10.17
CA GLU A 81 -22.82 8.46 11.24
C GLU A 81 -21.80 7.45 10.73
N CYS A 82 -22.04 6.84 9.55
CA CYS A 82 -21.07 5.96 8.94
C CYS A 82 -19.75 6.67 8.63
N LYS A 83 -19.82 7.91 8.13
CA LYS A 83 -18.63 8.73 7.85
C LYS A 83 -17.91 9.18 9.12
N GLU A 84 -18.66 9.52 10.18
CA GLU A 84 -18.10 9.95 11.47
C GLU A 84 -17.48 8.79 12.26
N ARG A 85 -18.00 7.58 12.09
CA ARG A 85 -17.56 6.37 12.83
C ARG A 85 -16.63 5.48 12.03
N ASP A 86 -16.30 5.84 10.80
CA ASP A 86 -15.54 5.01 9.87
C ASP A 86 -16.12 3.59 9.70
N VAL A 87 -17.45 3.48 9.54
CA VAL A 87 -18.15 2.22 9.32
C VAL A 87 -18.84 2.19 7.97
N THR A 88 -19.02 1.00 7.41
CA THR A 88 -19.69 0.81 6.12
C THR A 88 -21.20 1.10 6.25
N TYR A 89 -21.76 1.84 5.29
CA TYR A 89 -23.21 1.99 5.13
C TYR A 89 -23.75 0.69 4.56
N ALA A 90 -24.27 -0.17 5.42
CA ALA A 90 -24.65 -1.54 5.08
C ALA A 90 -25.88 -1.98 5.87
N ALA A 91 -26.51 -3.04 5.38
CA ALA A 91 -27.58 -3.74 6.05
C ALA A 91 -27.27 -5.22 6.20
N PRO A 92 -27.77 -5.90 7.26
CA PRO A 92 -27.54 -7.32 7.47
C PRO A 92 -28.18 -8.16 6.36
N LEU A 93 -27.37 -9.03 5.75
CA LEU A 93 -27.84 -10.09 4.85
C LEU A 93 -27.99 -11.38 5.63
N ARG A 94 -29.19 -11.92 5.65
CA ARG A 94 -29.53 -13.19 6.29
C ARG A 94 -29.98 -14.19 5.24
N VAL A 95 -29.60 -15.42 5.42
CA VAL A 95 -29.90 -16.49 4.46
C VAL A 95 -30.50 -17.68 5.20
N THR A 96 -31.56 -18.27 4.67
CA THR A 96 -32.16 -19.48 5.18
C THR A 96 -31.41 -20.69 4.59
N ALA A 97 -30.59 -21.29 5.44
CA ALA A 97 -29.88 -22.52 5.10
C ALA A 97 -30.71 -23.75 5.46
N ARG A 98 -30.84 -24.66 4.52
CA ARG A 98 -31.52 -25.96 4.69
C ARG A 98 -30.50 -27.08 4.70
N LEU A 99 -30.47 -27.82 5.81
CA LEU A 99 -29.69 -29.04 5.94
C LEU A 99 -30.63 -30.23 5.80
N LEU A 100 -30.38 -31.09 4.81
CA LEU A 100 -31.06 -32.36 4.59
C LEU A 100 -30.16 -33.52 4.98
N ASN A 101 -30.60 -34.37 5.90
CA ASN A 101 -30.00 -35.66 6.13
C ASN A 101 -30.70 -36.69 5.23
N LYS A 102 -30.00 -37.21 4.22
CA LYS A 102 -30.54 -38.15 3.23
C LYS A 102 -30.81 -39.56 3.82
N GLU A 103 -30.11 -39.93 4.90
CA GLU A 103 -30.34 -41.24 5.56
C GLU A 103 -31.61 -41.25 6.39
N THR A 104 -31.82 -40.16 7.18
CA THR A 104 -32.98 -40.09 8.08
C THR A 104 -34.19 -39.40 7.45
N GLY A 105 -33.99 -38.66 6.33
CA GLY A 105 -34.99 -37.79 5.71
C GLY A 105 -35.29 -36.52 6.50
N GLU A 106 -34.50 -36.25 7.54
CA GLU A 106 -34.71 -35.09 8.38
C GLU A 106 -34.27 -33.80 7.65
N VAL A 107 -35.14 -32.78 7.68
CA VAL A 107 -34.86 -31.44 7.12
C VAL A 107 -34.82 -30.43 8.25
N LYS A 108 -33.75 -29.62 8.31
CA LYS A 108 -33.59 -28.58 9.29
C LYS A 108 -33.31 -27.25 8.58
N ASP A 109 -34.22 -26.27 8.73
CA ASP A 109 -34.05 -24.91 8.22
C ASP A 109 -33.59 -23.99 9.35
N GLN A 110 -32.60 -23.17 9.06
CA GLN A 110 -32.09 -22.17 10.01
C GLN A 110 -31.69 -20.89 9.28
N GLU A 111 -32.15 -19.75 9.80
CA GLU A 111 -31.67 -18.43 9.33
C GLU A 111 -30.28 -18.17 9.88
N ILE A 112 -29.33 -17.91 9.01
CA ILE A 112 -27.94 -17.60 9.34
C ILE A 112 -27.59 -16.18 8.87
N PHE A 113 -26.78 -15.50 9.65
CA PHE A 113 -26.22 -14.20 9.27
C PHE A 113 -25.02 -14.42 8.33
N MET A 114 -25.11 -13.95 7.10
CA MET A 114 -24.04 -14.06 6.10
C MET A 114 -23.01 -12.92 6.20
N GLY A 115 -23.46 -11.74 6.58
CA GLY A 115 -22.61 -10.56 6.70
C GLY A 115 -23.38 -9.26 6.49
N ASP A 116 -22.68 -8.14 6.64
CA ASP A 116 -23.20 -6.81 6.36
C ASP A 116 -23.02 -6.50 4.85
N PHE A 117 -24.15 -6.26 4.16
CA PHE A 117 -24.15 -5.99 2.72
C PHE A 117 -24.16 -4.49 2.45
N PRO A 118 -23.19 -3.92 1.66
CA PRO A 118 -23.10 -2.49 1.42
C PRO A 118 -24.34 -1.96 0.66
N LEU A 119 -24.92 -0.87 1.16
CA LEU A 119 -26.04 -0.20 0.51
C LEU A 119 -25.58 0.98 -0.34
N MET A 120 -26.20 1.14 -1.51
CA MET A 120 -25.98 2.30 -2.36
C MET A 120 -26.73 3.52 -1.81
N THR A 121 -26.07 4.68 -1.80
CA THR A 121 -26.68 5.95 -1.41
C THR A 121 -27.57 6.51 -2.53
N ASP A 122 -28.39 7.50 -2.21
CA ASP A 122 -29.20 8.22 -3.22
C ASP A 122 -28.38 8.87 -4.33
N ALA A 123 -27.10 9.15 -4.05
CA ALA A 123 -26.16 9.69 -5.03
C ALA A 123 -25.50 8.62 -5.92
N GLY A 124 -25.90 7.34 -5.85
CA GLY A 124 -25.32 6.25 -6.63
C GLY A 124 -23.90 5.86 -6.19
N THR A 125 -23.54 6.12 -4.93
CA THR A 125 -22.23 5.82 -4.35
C THR A 125 -22.35 4.87 -3.17
N PHE A 126 -21.22 4.30 -2.74
CA PHE A 126 -21.14 3.51 -1.52
C PHE A 126 -20.30 4.25 -0.46
N VAL A 127 -20.69 4.10 0.80
CA VAL A 127 -19.88 4.51 1.95
C VAL A 127 -19.32 3.26 2.59
N VAL A 128 -18.02 3.06 2.47
CA VAL A 128 -17.32 1.86 2.95
C VAL A 128 -16.35 2.24 4.06
N SER A 129 -16.38 1.52 5.17
CA SER A 129 -15.58 1.79 6.37
C SER A 129 -14.09 1.54 6.20
N GLN A 130 -13.73 0.74 5.24
CA GLN A 130 -12.34 0.73 4.83
C GLN A 130 -12.14 1.95 3.97
N LEU A 131 -11.41 2.94 4.49
CA LEU A 131 -10.58 3.74 3.63
C LEU A 131 -9.95 2.75 2.66
N VAL A 132 -10.43 2.76 1.41
CA VAL A 132 -9.63 2.23 0.32
C VAL A 132 -8.45 3.18 0.28
N ARG A 133 -7.49 2.94 1.16
CA ARG A 133 -6.24 3.69 1.14
C ARG A 133 -5.68 3.39 -0.22
N SER A 134 -5.56 4.44 -1.02
CA SER A 134 -4.93 4.30 -2.32
C SER A 134 -3.61 3.56 -2.15
N PRO A 135 -3.23 2.68 -3.09
CA PRO A 135 -1.97 1.97 -3.00
C PRO A 135 -0.78 2.91 -2.78
N GLY A 136 0.21 2.48 -2.02
CA GLY A 136 1.40 3.25 -1.69
C GLY A 136 1.85 3.08 -0.26
N VAL A 137 2.75 3.94 0.20
CA VAL A 137 3.20 4.00 1.59
C VAL A 137 2.72 5.29 2.24
N PHE A 138 2.20 5.18 3.45
CA PHE A 138 1.63 6.27 4.24
C PHE A 138 2.24 6.28 5.62
N TYR A 139 2.52 7.47 6.14
CA TYR A 139 3.12 7.68 7.46
C TYR A 139 2.20 8.54 8.30
N GLY A 140 1.97 8.10 9.53
CA GLY A 140 1.19 8.82 10.52
C GLY A 140 1.98 9.05 11.80
N ASP A 141 1.58 10.07 12.55
CA ASP A 141 2.07 10.33 13.89
C ASP A 141 0.91 10.30 14.89
N ALA A 142 1.22 9.91 16.10
CA ALA A 142 0.28 9.88 17.22
C ALA A 142 1.03 10.17 18.50
N LYS A 143 0.31 10.61 19.53
CA LYS A 143 0.89 10.77 20.87
C LYS A 143 0.40 9.67 21.79
N ASP A 144 1.30 9.13 22.58
CA ASP A 144 0.94 8.20 23.62
C ASP A 144 0.25 8.93 24.80
N LYS A 145 -0.18 8.18 25.81
CA LYS A 145 -0.85 8.74 27.01
C LYS A 145 0.08 9.64 27.85
N VAL A 146 1.37 9.56 27.65
CA VAL A 146 2.42 10.31 28.34
C VAL A 146 2.85 11.54 27.55
N GLY A 147 2.48 11.61 26.24
CA GLY A 147 2.80 12.72 25.35
C GLY A 147 4.00 12.47 24.44
N ASN A 148 4.57 11.25 24.41
CA ASN A 148 5.65 10.90 23.50
C ASN A 148 5.12 10.74 22.07
N ASP A 149 5.92 11.15 21.09
CA ASP A 149 5.57 10.99 19.69
C ASP A 149 5.79 9.54 19.25
N LEU A 150 4.72 8.93 18.76
CA LEU A 150 4.73 7.60 18.14
C LEU A 150 4.53 7.74 16.64
N TYR A 151 5.32 7.01 15.88
CA TYR A 151 5.22 7.02 14.43
C TYR A 151 4.72 5.66 13.93
N SER A 152 3.92 5.71 12.88
CA SER A 152 3.42 4.54 12.19
C SER A 152 3.61 4.67 10.69
N ALA A 153 3.68 3.54 10.00
CA ALA A 153 3.62 3.53 8.55
C ALA A 153 2.80 2.34 8.08
N THR A 154 2.09 2.52 6.97
CA THR A 154 1.34 1.45 6.33
C THR A 154 1.68 1.41 4.86
N MET A 155 2.17 0.27 4.39
CA MET A 155 2.41 -0.01 2.99
C MET A 155 1.24 -0.84 2.45
N ASN A 156 0.42 -0.21 1.61
CA ASN A 156 -0.78 -0.81 1.03
C ASN A 156 -0.53 -1.14 -0.43
N PRO A 157 -0.65 -2.40 -0.86
CA PRO A 157 -0.77 -2.73 -2.28
C PRO A 157 -2.19 -2.50 -2.79
N ASN A 158 -2.35 -2.52 -4.11
CA ASN A 158 -3.64 -2.65 -4.76
C ASN A 158 -4.19 -4.08 -4.59
N ARG A 159 -3.29 -5.06 -4.60
CA ARG A 159 -3.55 -6.47 -4.30
C ARG A 159 -2.33 -7.07 -3.60
N GLY A 160 -2.53 -7.78 -2.51
CA GLY A 160 -1.48 -8.48 -1.77
C GLY A 160 -1.43 -8.14 -0.29
N ALA A 161 -0.38 -8.61 0.37
CA ALA A 161 -0.16 -8.47 1.80
C ALA A 161 0.18 -7.02 2.20
N TRP A 162 -0.40 -6.56 3.29
CA TRP A 162 -0.09 -5.26 3.89
C TRP A 162 1.11 -5.36 4.81
N LEU A 163 1.92 -4.31 4.85
CA LEU A 163 2.94 -4.12 5.87
C LEU A 163 2.57 -2.89 6.72
N GLU A 164 2.43 -3.11 8.02
CA GLU A 164 2.15 -2.05 8.98
C GLU A 164 3.34 -1.96 9.94
N TYR A 165 3.91 -0.77 10.05
CA TYR A 165 4.99 -0.47 11.01
C TYR A 165 4.45 0.40 12.13
N GLU A 166 4.87 0.12 13.35
CA GLU A 166 4.52 0.91 14.54
C GLU A 166 5.73 1.08 15.46
N THR A 167 5.84 2.25 16.08
CA THR A 167 6.76 2.47 17.21
C THR A 167 5.99 2.31 18.52
N ASP A 168 6.63 1.74 19.53
CA ASP A 168 6.06 1.71 20.86
C ASP A 168 6.68 2.78 21.78
N ALA A 169 6.12 2.91 23.00
CA ALA A 169 6.62 3.85 24.01
C ALA A 169 8.07 3.58 24.46
N SER A 170 8.62 2.42 24.14
CA SER A 170 10.02 2.02 24.42
C SER A 170 10.95 2.28 23.25
N ASN A 171 10.51 3.03 22.24
CA ASN A 171 11.26 3.30 20.99
C ASN A 171 11.58 2.04 20.16
N VAL A 172 10.84 0.96 20.33
CA VAL A 172 11.03 -0.28 19.55
C VAL A 172 10.17 -0.23 18.30
N PHE A 173 10.75 -0.56 17.15
CA PHE A 173 10.04 -0.71 15.90
C PHE A 173 9.46 -2.10 15.74
N TYR A 174 8.17 -2.18 15.50
CA TYR A 174 7.46 -3.41 15.18
C TYR A 174 6.90 -3.38 13.77
N VAL A 175 6.77 -4.56 13.19
CA VAL A 175 6.09 -4.78 11.92
C VAL A 175 4.98 -5.82 12.07
N ARG A 176 3.86 -5.60 11.38
CA ARG A 176 2.77 -6.57 11.19
C ARG A 176 2.65 -6.87 9.71
N ILE A 177 2.46 -8.13 9.39
CA ILE A 177 2.19 -8.61 8.03
C ILE A 177 0.75 -9.12 8.03
N ASP A 178 -0.13 -8.51 7.23
CA ASP A 178 -1.54 -8.90 7.09
C ASP A 178 -2.30 -9.10 8.41
N LYS A 179 -2.27 -8.13 9.31
CA LYS A 179 -2.97 -8.18 10.61
C LYS A 179 -2.48 -9.29 11.57
N ASN A 180 -1.38 -9.98 11.25
CA ASN A 180 -0.77 -10.96 12.13
C ASN A 180 -0.15 -10.31 13.38
N ARG A 181 0.33 -11.15 14.30
CA ARG A 181 1.00 -10.67 15.51
C ARG A 181 2.26 -9.89 15.14
N LYS A 182 2.48 -8.77 15.82
CA LYS A 182 3.66 -7.94 15.62
C LYS A 182 4.96 -8.67 15.96
N LEU A 183 6.01 -8.34 15.24
CA LEU A 183 7.38 -8.79 15.47
C LEU A 183 8.34 -7.61 15.35
N PRO A 184 9.52 -7.65 16.00
CA PRO A 184 10.53 -6.60 15.81
C PRO A 184 10.88 -6.45 14.34
N VAL A 185 11.03 -5.21 13.87
CA VAL A 185 11.26 -4.96 12.43
C VAL A 185 12.61 -5.55 11.97
N THR A 186 13.58 -5.68 12.87
CA THR A 186 14.89 -6.28 12.60
C THR A 186 14.81 -7.75 12.19
N VAL A 187 13.81 -8.50 12.71
CA VAL A 187 13.54 -9.87 12.27
C VAL A 187 13.16 -9.90 10.78
N LEU A 188 12.34 -8.96 10.34
CA LEU A 188 12.00 -8.82 8.91
C LEU A 188 13.23 -8.38 8.10
N CYS A 189 14.04 -7.45 8.61
CA CYS A 189 15.27 -7.02 7.94
C CYS A 189 16.23 -8.19 7.73
N ARG A 190 16.39 -9.09 8.73
CA ARG A 190 17.19 -10.33 8.58
C ARG A 190 16.60 -11.27 7.53
N ALA A 191 15.30 -11.49 7.58
CA ALA A 191 14.61 -12.32 6.60
C ALA A 191 14.77 -11.80 5.16
N LEU A 192 14.97 -10.47 4.99
CA LEU A 192 15.21 -9.81 3.71
C LEU A 192 16.69 -9.69 3.32
N GLY A 193 17.63 -10.25 4.10
CA GLY A 193 19.04 -10.36 3.74
C GLY A 193 20.03 -9.59 4.59
N LEU A 194 19.60 -8.71 5.53
CA LEU A 194 20.50 -8.08 6.50
C LEU A 194 20.76 -9.05 7.65
N SER A 195 21.74 -9.95 7.48
CA SER A 195 21.92 -11.13 8.31
C SER A 195 22.34 -10.82 9.75
N SER A 196 23.40 -10.04 9.91
CA SER A 196 24.01 -9.75 11.22
C SER A 196 23.49 -8.44 11.83
N ASN A 197 23.75 -8.23 13.14
CA ASN A 197 23.52 -6.93 13.76
C ASN A 197 24.36 -5.83 13.09
N GLU A 198 25.58 -6.17 12.69
CA GLU A 198 26.48 -5.25 12.00
C GLU A 198 25.94 -4.83 10.65
N ASP A 199 25.33 -5.76 9.88
CA ASP A 199 24.68 -5.44 8.60
C ASP A 199 23.52 -4.45 8.79
N ILE A 200 22.70 -4.67 9.81
CA ILE A 200 21.57 -3.79 10.14
C ILE A 200 22.08 -2.41 10.56
N LEU A 201 23.07 -2.33 11.43
CA LEU A 201 23.66 -1.06 11.87
C LEU A 201 24.42 -0.36 10.73
N ASN A 202 25.13 -1.12 9.88
CA ASN A 202 25.77 -0.57 8.69
C ASN A 202 24.76 -0.03 7.69
N TYR A 203 23.59 -0.63 7.60
CA TYR A 203 22.54 -0.16 6.69
C TYR A 203 21.84 1.09 7.26
N PHE A 204 21.24 0.99 8.45
CA PHE A 204 20.40 2.06 9.02
C PHE A 204 21.19 3.15 9.78
N GLY A 205 22.39 2.84 10.26
CA GLY A 205 23.15 3.66 11.20
C GLY A 205 22.92 3.23 12.66
N GLU A 206 23.76 3.72 13.55
CA GLU A 206 23.63 3.53 15.00
C GLU A 206 22.57 4.50 15.55
N ASP A 207 21.31 4.11 15.51
CA ASP A 207 20.18 4.85 16.03
C ASP A 207 19.61 4.17 17.29
N GLU A 208 19.20 4.97 18.28
CA GLU A 208 18.68 4.47 19.55
C GLU A 208 17.47 3.52 19.37
N ARG A 209 16.61 3.81 18.38
CA ARG A 209 15.43 2.98 18.07
C ARG A 209 15.81 1.66 17.43
N ILE A 210 16.79 1.69 16.53
CA ILE A 210 17.32 0.46 15.91
C ILE A 210 18.02 -0.40 16.96
N LEU A 211 18.81 0.19 17.86
CA LEU A 211 19.47 -0.52 18.96
C LEU A 211 18.45 -1.13 19.92
N ALA A 212 17.43 -0.35 20.36
CA ALA A 212 16.36 -0.86 21.20
C ALA A 212 15.56 -2.00 20.53
N THR A 213 15.42 -1.95 19.21
CA THR A 213 14.73 -3.00 18.45
C THR A 213 15.59 -4.26 18.36
N LEU A 214 16.90 -4.12 18.17
CA LEU A 214 17.86 -5.24 18.18
C LEU A 214 17.92 -5.96 19.53
N GLU A 215 17.78 -5.24 20.66
CA GLU A 215 17.68 -5.85 21.98
C GLU A 215 16.43 -6.74 22.17
N LYS A 216 15.35 -6.44 21.45
CA LYS A 216 14.11 -7.24 21.47
C LYS A 216 14.12 -8.38 20.45
N ASP A 217 15.03 -8.34 19.50
CA ASP A 217 15.18 -9.36 18.47
C ASP A 217 15.90 -10.59 19.03
N THR A 218 15.25 -11.73 18.97
CA THR A 218 15.82 -13.00 19.42
C THR A 218 16.56 -13.76 18.32
N THR A 219 16.47 -13.27 17.07
CA THR A 219 17.10 -13.91 15.91
C THR A 219 18.52 -13.38 15.67
N LYS A 220 19.39 -14.17 15.05
CA LYS A 220 20.81 -13.84 14.89
C LYS A 220 21.26 -13.76 13.42
N ASN A 221 20.52 -14.41 12.53
CA ASN A 221 20.85 -14.51 11.12
C ASN A 221 19.61 -14.56 10.23
N THR A 222 19.81 -14.58 8.92
CA THR A 222 18.74 -14.63 7.91
C THR A 222 17.84 -15.84 8.06
N GLU A 223 18.40 -17.02 8.34
CA GLU A 223 17.62 -18.25 8.47
C GLU A 223 16.68 -18.19 9.68
N GLU A 224 17.17 -17.76 10.83
CA GLU A 224 16.36 -17.59 12.04
C GLU A 224 15.27 -16.52 11.83
N GLY A 225 15.61 -15.41 11.14
CA GLY A 225 14.65 -14.37 10.77
C GLY A 225 13.53 -14.91 9.89
N LEU A 226 13.87 -15.68 8.85
CA LEU A 226 12.87 -16.35 7.98
C LEU A 226 11.96 -17.28 8.76
N LEU A 227 12.54 -18.13 9.61
CA LEU A 227 11.78 -19.09 10.42
C LEU A 227 10.83 -18.38 11.41
N GLU A 228 11.28 -17.28 12.04
CA GLU A 228 10.45 -16.54 12.99
C GLU A 228 9.30 -15.81 12.28
N VAL A 229 9.54 -15.19 11.11
CA VAL A 229 8.48 -14.62 10.26
C VAL A 229 7.47 -15.69 9.89
N TYR A 230 7.93 -16.88 9.46
CA TYR A 230 7.04 -18.00 9.09
C TYR A 230 6.16 -18.46 10.27
N ARG A 231 6.74 -18.61 11.47
CA ARG A 231 5.98 -18.99 12.68
C ARG A 231 4.87 -18.00 13.01
N LYS A 232 5.08 -16.71 12.76
CA LYS A 232 4.03 -15.68 12.97
C LYS A 232 2.95 -15.73 11.90
N LEU A 233 3.31 -16.04 10.66
CA LEU A 233 2.37 -16.14 9.54
C LEU A 233 1.56 -17.44 9.55
N ARG A 234 2.20 -18.54 9.95
CA ARG A 234 1.62 -19.91 9.94
C ARG A 234 1.80 -20.59 11.29
N PRO A 235 1.07 -20.15 12.33
CA PRO A 235 1.15 -20.78 13.64
C PRO A 235 0.67 -22.22 13.58
N GLY A 236 1.50 -23.15 14.08
CA GLY A 236 1.19 -24.58 14.12
C GLY A 236 1.81 -25.43 13.00
N GLU A 237 2.36 -24.81 11.95
CA GLU A 237 3.13 -25.52 10.92
C GLU A 237 4.61 -25.59 11.28
N PRO A 238 5.31 -26.73 11.08
CA PRO A 238 6.76 -26.81 11.32
C PRO A 238 7.49 -25.94 10.27
N PRO A 239 8.28 -24.94 10.70
CA PRO A 239 8.96 -24.06 9.78
C PRO A 239 10.19 -24.71 9.17
N THR A 240 10.38 -24.56 7.84
CA THR A 240 11.65 -24.83 7.14
C THR A 240 12.09 -23.56 6.42
N VAL A 241 13.40 -23.42 6.18
CA VAL A 241 13.95 -22.24 5.49
C VAL A 241 13.36 -22.12 4.09
N GLU A 242 13.18 -23.23 3.39
CA GLU A 242 12.60 -23.27 2.04
C GLU A 242 11.15 -22.80 2.02
N SER A 243 10.32 -23.30 2.94
CA SER A 243 8.91 -22.90 3.02
C SER A 243 8.77 -21.44 3.48
N ALA A 244 9.63 -20.97 4.38
CA ALA A 244 9.66 -19.58 4.82
C ALA A 244 10.05 -18.63 3.69
N THR A 245 11.10 -18.95 2.93
CA THR A 245 11.54 -18.18 1.77
C THR A 245 10.45 -18.14 0.69
N SER A 246 9.87 -19.31 0.38
CA SER A 246 8.76 -19.40 -0.57
C SER A 246 7.56 -18.56 -0.13
N GLN A 247 7.21 -18.58 1.17
CA GLN A 247 6.10 -17.79 1.70
C GLN A 247 6.33 -16.28 1.58
N ILE A 248 7.52 -15.77 1.91
CA ILE A 248 7.87 -14.35 1.78
C ILE A 248 7.86 -13.93 0.31
N ASN A 249 8.45 -14.73 -0.58
CA ASN A 249 8.44 -14.47 -2.01
C ASN A 249 7.01 -14.39 -2.56
N MET A 250 6.16 -15.30 -2.14
CA MET A 250 4.77 -15.36 -2.54
C MET A 250 3.95 -14.17 -2.03
N LEU A 251 4.25 -13.67 -0.83
CA LEU A 251 3.52 -12.56 -0.23
C LEU A 251 3.86 -11.21 -0.84
N PHE A 252 5.14 -10.96 -1.18
CA PHE A 252 5.64 -9.63 -1.53
C PHE A 252 6.19 -9.52 -2.96
N PHE A 253 6.80 -10.59 -3.49
CA PHE A 253 7.60 -10.51 -4.71
C PHE A 253 7.00 -11.26 -5.91
N ASP A 254 5.91 -12.02 -5.72
CA ASP A 254 5.19 -12.68 -6.82
C ASP A 254 4.20 -11.71 -7.47
N PRO A 255 4.40 -11.29 -8.75
CA PRO A 255 3.52 -10.35 -9.44
C PRO A 255 2.10 -10.89 -9.69
N ARG A 256 1.88 -12.20 -9.53
CA ARG A 256 0.54 -12.80 -9.60
C ARG A 256 -0.27 -12.55 -8.35
N ARG A 257 0.38 -12.34 -7.21
CA ARG A 257 -0.24 -12.19 -5.88
C ARG A 257 -0.11 -10.79 -5.30
N TYR A 258 0.92 -10.06 -5.68
CA TYR A 258 1.20 -8.71 -5.20
C TYR A 258 1.23 -7.73 -6.36
N ASP A 259 0.50 -6.62 -6.25
CA ASP A 259 0.48 -5.55 -7.23
C ASP A 259 0.30 -4.20 -6.54
N LEU A 260 1.27 -3.30 -6.71
CA LEU A 260 1.21 -1.92 -6.23
C LEU A 260 0.33 -1.02 -7.09
N SER A 261 -0.01 -1.42 -8.30
CA SER A 261 -0.48 -0.56 -9.38
C SER A 261 0.51 0.56 -9.75
N ARG A 262 0.31 1.23 -10.89
CA ARG A 262 1.12 2.39 -11.29
C ARG A 262 1.02 3.54 -10.29
N PHE A 263 -0.17 3.78 -9.78
CA PHE A 263 -0.42 4.86 -8.83
C PHE A 263 0.29 4.63 -7.48
N GLY A 264 0.26 3.40 -6.95
CA GLY A 264 0.97 3.03 -5.73
C GLY A 264 2.48 3.13 -5.89
N ARG A 265 3.02 2.67 -7.03
CA ARG A 265 4.45 2.79 -7.36
C ARG A 265 4.86 4.27 -7.44
N TYR A 266 4.08 5.09 -8.13
CA TYR A 266 4.33 6.54 -8.20
C TYR A 266 4.35 7.19 -6.81
N LYS A 267 3.34 6.92 -5.96
CA LYS A 267 3.29 7.47 -4.60
C LYS A 267 4.48 7.03 -3.76
N MET A 268 4.83 5.74 -3.81
CA MET A 268 5.96 5.19 -3.08
C MET A 268 7.28 5.84 -3.52
N ASN A 269 7.56 5.89 -4.81
CA ASN A 269 8.76 6.52 -5.35
C ASN A 269 8.84 8.01 -5.01
N LYS A 270 7.71 8.73 -5.03
CA LYS A 270 7.65 10.14 -4.63
C LYS A 270 7.93 10.34 -3.14
N LYS A 271 7.42 9.46 -2.28
CA LYS A 271 7.59 9.56 -0.82
C LYS A 271 9.01 9.19 -0.41
N LEU A 272 9.56 8.12 -0.98
CA LEU A 272 10.88 7.60 -0.66
C LEU A 272 12.05 8.29 -1.41
N SER A 273 11.78 9.25 -2.30
CA SER A 273 12.81 10.00 -3.02
C SER A 273 13.72 10.81 -2.08
N LEU A 274 14.92 11.11 -2.54
CA LEU A 274 15.96 11.76 -1.74
C LEU A 274 15.70 13.25 -1.49
N ALA A 275 15.43 14.00 -2.56
CA ALA A 275 15.48 15.47 -2.56
C ALA A 275 14.66 16.11 -1.45
N ARG A 276 13.42 15.66 -1.23
CA ARG A 276 12.51 16.23 -0.21
C ARG A 276 12.94 15.93 1.22
N ARG A 277 13.71 14.87 1.41
CA ARG A 277 14.12 14.38 2.73
C ARG A 277 15.39 15.03 3.22
N ILE A 278 16.31 15.41 2.30
CA ILE A 278 17.62 15.98 2.66
C ILE A 278 17.66 17.51 2.60
N MET A 279 16.70 18.13 1.90
CA MET A 279 16.63 19.60 1.75
C MET A 279 16.55 20.30 3.10
N ASN A 280 17.31 21.39 3.25
CA ASN A 280 17.46 22.23 4.46
C ASN A 280 18.23 21.59 5.62
N HIS A 281 18.65 20.33 5.52
CA HIS A 281 19.55 19.69 6.49
C HIS A 281 21.02 19.94 6.16
N VAL A 282 21.92 19.56 7.05
CA VAL A 282 23.36 19.67 6.89
C VAL A 282 23.95 18.30 6.54
N ALA A 283 24.77 18.21 5.51
CA ALA A 283 25.45 16.98 5.14
C ALA A 283 26.56 16.62 6.16
N ALA A 284 26.56 15.40 6.69
CA ALA A 284 27.60 14.95 7.60
C ALA A 284 28.85 14.41 6.85
N GLU A 285 28.69 14.10 5.57
CA GLU A 285 29.72 13.51 4.71
C GLU A 285 29.60 14.08 3.30
N ASN A 286 30.68 13.98 2.50
CA ASN A 286 30.62 14.39 1.10
C ASN A 286 29.66 13.49 0.32
N VAL A 287 28.83 14.08 -0.53
CA VAL A 287 27.92 13.37 -1.42
C VAL A 287 28.46 13.45 -2.84
N VAL A 288 28.72 12.30 -3.44
CA VAL A 288 29.26 12.18 -4.79
C VAL A 288 28.30 11.45 -5.72
N ALA A 289 28.30 11.81 -6.99
CA ALA A 289 27.50 11.14 -8.02
C ALA A 289 28.03 9.72 -8.27
N PRO A 290 27.18 8.68 -8.21
CA PRO A 290 27.62 7.27 -8.28
C PRO A 290 28.27 6.87 -9.61
N LEU A 291 27.91 7.51 -10.73
CA LEU A 291 28.45 7.19 -12.06
C LEU A 291 29.67 8.03 -12.44
N THR A 292 29.69 9.30 -12.07
CA THR A 292 30.75 10.25 -12.51
C THR A 292 31.82 10.49 -11.44
N GLY A 293 31.51 10.21 -10.15
CA GLY A 293 32.37 10.57 -9.03
C GLY A 293 32.43 12.06 -8.72
N GLU A 294 31.60 12.88 -9.36
CA GLU A 294 31.52 14.31 -9.15
C GLU A 294 31.02 14.63 -7.73
N LEU A 295 31.66 15.60 -7.07
CA LEU A 295 31.23 16.07 -5.76
C LEU A 295 30.00 16.98 -5.91
N LEU A 296 28.84 16.51 -5.41
CA LEU A 296 27.58 17.22 -5.47
C LEU A 296 27.31 18.09 -4.24
N ILE A 297 27.68 17.58 -3.05
CA ILE A 297 27.46 18.26 -1.77
C ILE A 297 28.71 18.05 -0.91
N GLU A 298 29.29 19.16 -0.43
CA GLU A 298 30.40 19.11 0.50
C GLU A 298 29.93 18.77 1.91
N LYS A 299 30.80 18.12 2.66
CA LYS A 299 30.60 17.88 4.10
C LYS A 299 30.36 19.19 4.83
N ASP A 300 29.48 19.17 5.83
CA ASP A 300 29.07 20.31 6.66
C ASP A 300 28.36 21.44 5.90
N ALA A 301 28.08 21.25 4.61
CA ALA A 301 27.26 22.19 3.82
C ALA A 301 25.77 22.04 4.14
N LYS A 302 25.05 23.18 4.20
CA LYS A 302 23.60 23.17 4.25
C LYS A 302 23.04 22.87 2.86
N ILE A 303 22.27 21.82 2.76
CA ILE A 303 21.75 21.30 1.50
C ILE A 303 20.63 22.21 0.97
N THR A 304 20.88 22.87 -0.15
CA THR A 304 19.88 23.66 -0.86
C THR A 304 18.95 22.75 -1.70
N ARG A 305 17.85 23.31 -2.15
CA ARG A 305 16.94 22.59 -3.04
C ARG A 305 17.62 22.09 -4.31
N GLN A 306 18.43 22.93 -4.95
CA GLN A 306 19.15 22.57 -6.18
C GLN A 306 20.14 21.43 -5.95
N MET A 307 20.90 21.47 -4.85
CA MET A 307 21.83 20.39 -4.47
C MET A 307 21.09 19.07 -4.21
N ALA A 308 19.95 19.14 -3.52
CA ALA A 308 19.12 17.96 -3.24
C ALA A 308 18.54 17.34 -4.50
N GLU A 309 18.00 18.16 -5.42
CA GLU A 309 17.48 17.71 -6.71
C GLU A 309 18.59 17.14 -7.61
N ALA A 310 19.79 17.75 -7.60
CA ALA A 310 20.95 17.24 -8.35
C ALA A 310 21.40 15.86 -7.81
N ALA A 311 21.47 15.68 -6.49
CA ALA A 311 21.81 14.40 -5.87
C ALA A 311 20.77 13.30 -6.20
N ASP A 312 19.47 13.63 -6.15
CA ASP A 312 18.38 12.71 -6.50
C ASP A 312 18.44 12.33 -7.99
N ALA A 313 18.69 13.31 -8.88
CA ALA A 313 18.83 13.10 -10.31
C ALA A 313 20.08 12.29 -10.69
N ALA A 314 21.19 12.45 -9.95
CA ALA A 314 22.42 11.68 -10.16
C ALA A 314 22.35 10.21 -9.68
N GLY A 315 21.25 9.81 -9.02
CA GLY A 315 21.06 8.46 -8.53
C GLY A 315 21.73 8.16 -7.19
N VAL A 316 21.99 9.19 -6.38
CA VAL A 316 22.50 8.99 -5.03
C VAL A 316 21.46 8.27 -4.18
N ASN A 317 21.84 7.13 -3.63
CA ASN A 317 20.93 6.29 -2.83
C ASN A 317 21.01 6.58 -1.33
N ILE A 318 22.16 6.96 -0.82
CA ILE A 318 22.40 7.16 0.62
C ILE A 318 23.06 8.53 0.83
N VAL A 319 22.49 9.29 1.77
CA VAL A 319 23.09 10.55 2.27
C VAL A 319 23.11 10.52 3.79
N VAL A 320 24.23 10.90 4.39
CA VAL A 320 24.35 11.02 5.84
C VAL A 320 24.18 12.47 6.24
N LEU A 321 23.18 12.74 7.07
CA LEU A 321 22.86 14.06 7.58
C LEU A 321 23.37 14.24 9.02
N ASN A 322 23.71 15.48 9.36
CA ASN A 322 23.97 15.86 10.74
C ASN A 322 22.71 16.55 11.30
N VAL A 323 22.02 15.85 12.21
CA VAL A 323 20.82 16.37 12.87
C VAL A 323 21.14 16.45 14.37
N GLU A 324 21.22 17.68 14.89
CA GLU A 324 21.52 17.95 16.31
C GLU A 324 22.80 17.22 16.83
N GLY A 325 23.81 17.11 15.98
CA GLY A 325 25.08 16.42 16.32
C GLY A 325 25.07 14.91 16.14
N LYS A 326 23.93 14.30 15.78
CA LYS A 326 23.80 12.87 15.45
C LYS A 326 23.91 12.68 13.93
N LYS A 327 24.61 11.61 13.51
CA LYS A 327 24.66 11.19 12.10
C LYS A 327 23.43 10.33 11.78
N VAL A 328 22.58 10.81 10.90
CA VAL A 328 21.38 10.09 10.46
C VAL A 328 21.48 9.75 8.98
N LYS A 329 21.36 8.47 8.64
CA LYS A 329 21.35 7.99 7.25
C LYS A 329 19.97 8.15 6.63
N VAL A 330 19.92 8.76 5.46
CA VAL A 330 18.73 8.85 4.61
C VAL A 330 18.96 7.93 3.42
N ILE A 331 18.11 6.91 3.29
CA ILE A 331 18.22 5.86 2.28
C ILE A 331 16.97 5.90 1.40
N THR A 332 17.17 5.91 0.08
CA THR A 332 16.07 5.86 -0.89
C THR A 332 15.73 4.43 -1.29
N ASN A 333 14.69 4.25 -2.07
CA ASN A 333 14.39 2.98 -2.70
C ASN A 333 15.15 2.74 -4.03
N GLY A 334 16.13 3.57 -4.34
CA GLY A 334 16.96 3.44 -5.53
C GLY A 334 16.25 3.72 -6.86
N CYS A 335 15.09 4.39 -6.83
CA CYS A 335 14.37 4.77 -8.04
C CYS A 335 14.72 6.20 -8.46
N VAL A 336 15.06 6.40 -9.75
CA VAL A 336 15.49 7.66 -10.35
C VAL A 336 14.70 8.02 -11.60
N ASP A 337 14.76 9.27 -12.04
CA ASP A 337 14.27 9.65 -13.35
C ASP A 337 15.26 9.18 -14.41
N ALA A 338 14.83 8.26 -15.28
CA ALA A 338 15.68 7.67 -16.31
C ALA A 338 16.15 8.67 -17.36
N GLN A 339 15.41 9.78 -17.57
CA GLN A 339 15.75 10.77 -18.61
C GLN A 339 17.13 11.39 -18.42
N GLY A 340 17.59 11.53 -17.18
CA GLY A 340 18.91 12.08 -16.88
C GLY A 340 20.11 11.23 -17.32
N PHE A 341 19.89 9.97 -17.66
CA PHE A 341 20.96 9.01 -17.96
C PHE A 341 21.08 8.64 -19.46
N PHE A 342 20.08 9.01 -20.27
CA PHE A 342 20.05 8.69 -21.71
C PHE A 342 19.98 9.94 -22.56
N SER A 343 20.61 9.89 -23.74
CA SER A 343 20.65 11.00 -24.73
C SER A 343 19.38 11.14 -25.57
N PHE A 344 18.46 10.18 -25.48
CA PHE A 344 17.19 10.13 -26.21
C PHE A 344 16.00 10.24 -25.27
N ASP A 345 14.80 10.49 -25.78
CA ASP A 345 13.58 10.54 -24.98
C ASP A 345 13.17 9.12 -24.55
N VAL A 346 13.32 8.80 -23.27
CA VAL A 346 13.00 7.48 -22.71
C VAL A 346 11.51 7.14 -22.79
N LYS A 347 10.63 8.15 -23.00
CA LYS A 347 9.20 7.94 -23.19
C LYS A 347 8.87 7.16 -24.45
N GLU A 348 9.73 7.25 -25.50
CA GLU A 348 9.62 6.45 -26.72
C GLU A 348 9.77 4.94 -26.44
N CYS A 349 10.42 4.59 -25.32
CA CYS A 349 10.56 3.22 -24.86
C CYS A 349 9.47 2.79 -23.85
N GLY A 350 8.46 3.64 -23.60
CA GLY A 350 7.37 3.38 -22.67
C GLY A 350 7.69 3.71 -21.22
N ILE A 351 8.85 4.32 -20.94
CA ILE A 351 9.29 4.70 -19.59
C ILE A 351 8.72 6.08 -19.24
N ASN A 352 7.70 6.09 -18.37
CA ASN A 352 7.03 7.32 -17.96
C ASN A 352 7.09 7.53 -16.43
N GLU A 353 7.80 6.67 -15.71
CA GLU A 353 7.88 6.65 -14.25
C GLU A 353 9.34 6.53 -13.81
N ARG A 354 9.59 6.77 -12.53
CA ARG A 354 10.93 6.56 -11.96
C ARG A 354 11.29 5.07 -12.00
N CYS A 355 12.52 4.78 -12.39
CA CYS A 355 13.05 3.44 -12.64
C CYS A 355 14.13 3.06 -11.63
N SER A 356 14.38 1.78 -11.49
CA SER A 356 15.50 1.26 -10.71
C SER A 356 16.83 1.75 -11.28
N PHE A 357 17.62 2.46 -10.47
CA PHE A 357 18.95 2.94 -10.85
C PHE A 357 19.92 1.79 -11.12
N GLU A 358 19.83 0.68 -10.37
CA GLU A 358 20.63 -0.51 -10.62
C GLU A 358 20.41 -1.08 -12.00
N GLU A 359 19.15 -1.16 -12.45
CA GLU A 359 18.83 -1.68 -13.79
C GLU A 359 19.27 -0.70 -14.89
N ILE A 360 19.13 0.62 -14.67
CA ILE A 360 19.67 1.65 -15.58
C ILE A 360 21.20 1.48 -15.67
N LYS A 361 21.90 1.34 -14.56
CA LYS A 361 23.34 1.15 -14.54
C LYS A 361 23.77 -0.11 -15.31
N LYS A 362 23.09 -1.23 -15.14
CA LYS A 362 23.36 -2.45 -15.91
C LYS A 362 23.24 -2.23 -17.43
N ILE A 363 22.23 -1.47 -17.86
CA ILE A 363 22.05 -1.14 -19.29
C ILE A 363 23.23 -0.28 -19.78
N LEU A 364 23.61 0.75 -19.04
CA LEU A 364 24.72 1.65 -19.39
C LEU A 364 26.08 0.93 -19.41
N ASP A 365 26.29 -0.01 -18.46
CA ASP A 365 27.51 -0.82 -18.38
C ASP A 365 27.58 -1.87 -19.52
N THR A 366 26.43 -2.28 -20.08
CA THR A 366 26.35 -3.31 -21.12
C THR A 366 26.64 -2.75 -22.50
N THR A 367 26.07 -1.59 -22.82
CA THR A 367 26.18 -1.02 -24.18
C THR A 367 26.14 0.50 -24.17
N SER A 368 26.91 1.11 -25.10
CA SER A 368 26.82 2.56 -25.41
C SER A 368 26.02 2.86 -26.69
N ASP A 369 25.56 1.82 -27.42
CA ASP A 369 24.73 2.02 -28.62
C ASP A 369 23.30 2.41 -28.26
N VAL A 370 22.81 3.50 -28.83
CA VAL A 370 21.51 4.10 -28.53
C VAL A 370 20.34 3.16 -28.85
N GLU A 371 20.40 2.47 -30.01
CA GLU A 371 19.31 1.58 -30.41
C GLU A 371 19.26 0.32 -29.55
N GLU A 372 20.41 -0.20 -29.17
CA GLU A 372 20.49 -1.33 -28.26
C GLU A 372 20.02 -0.93 -26.85
N GLN A 373 20.36 0.26 -26.36
CA GLN A 373 19.84 0.80 -25.11
C GLN A 373 18.30 0.92 -25.13
N LYS A 374 17.72 1.42 -26.22
CA LYS A 374 16.27 1.51 -26.39
C LYS A 374 15.60 0.12 -26.38
N GLU A 375 16.21 -0.85 -27.02
CA GLU A 375 15.70 -2.22 -27.02
C GLU A 375 15.77 -2.85 -25.62
N MET A 376 16.88 -2.67 -24.91
CA MET A 376 17.04 -3.14 -23.52
C MET A 376 16.04 -2.48 -22.57
N LEU A 377 15.77 -1.18 -22.70
CA LEU A 377 14.74 -0.49 -21.92
C LEU A 377 13.35 -1.08 -22.13
N ARG A 378 12.98 -1.38 -23.38
CA ARG A 378 11.68 -2.02 -23.70
C ARG A 378 11.59 -3.44 -23.16
N ARG A 379 12.67 -4.21 -23.32
CA ARG A 379 12.72 -5.62 -22.86
C ARG A 379 12.68 -5.74 -21.34
N ASN A 380 13.39 -4.85 -20.64
CA ASN A 380 13.54 -4.92 -19.18
C ASN A 380 12.52 -4.01 -18.45
N HIS A 381 11.45 -3.58 -19.12
CA HIS A 381 10.45 -2.67 -18.57
C HIS A 381 9.92 -3.09 -17.19
N ASP A 382 9.60 -4.37 -17.01
CA ASP A 382 9.04 -4.90 -15.77
C ASP A 382 10.08 -4.98 -14.62
N GLN A 383 11.38 -4.96 -14.94
CA GLN A 383 12.46 -4.90 -13.96
C GLN A 383 12.80 -3.45 -13.60
N LEU A 384 12.70 -2.55 -14.58
CA LEU A 384 12.89 -1.12 -14.38
C LEU A 384 11.78 -0.50 -13.53
N ILE A 385 10.52 -0.87 -13.83
CA ILE A 385 9.33 -0.36 -13.14
C ILE A 385 8.58 -1.55 -12.53
N GLY A 386 9.06 -2.05 -11.39
CA GLY A 386 8.47 -3.21 -10.73
C GLY A 386 7.04 -2.96 -10.27
N ARG A 387 6.14 -3.90 -10.53
CA ARG A 387 4.76 -3.89 -10.00
C ARG A 387 4.66 -4.37 -8.57
N THR A 388 5.61 -5.18 -8.14
CA THR A 388 5.72 -5.68 -6.76
C THR A 388 6.60 -4.74 -5.92
N VAL A 389 6.50 -4.81 -4.61
CA VAL A 389 7.52 -4.19 -3.75
C VAL A 389 8.87 -4.87 -3.95
N THR A 390 9.93 -4.14 -3.69
CA THR A 390 11.31 -4.65 -3.65
C THR A 390 11.82 -4.67 -2.21
N VAL A 391 12.90 -5.39 -1.97
CA VAL A 391 13.59 -5.36 -0.66
C VAL A 391 14.00 -3.93 -0.32
N THR A 392 14.50 -3.19 -1.30
CA THR A 392 14.89 -1.78 -1.13
C THR A 392 13.72 -0.88 -0.78
N ASP A 393 12.51 -1.11 -1.33
CA ASP A 393 11.30 -0.38 -0.94
C ASP A 393 10.97 -0.60 0.55
N ILE A 394 11.02 -1.85 1.00
CA ILE A 394 10.71 -2.21 2.40
C ILE A 394 11.74 -1.57 3.33
N LEU A 395 13.03 -1.76 3.06
CA LEU A 395 14.09 -1.23 3.91
C LEU A 395 14.12 0.31 3.92
N SER A 396 13.91 0.96 2.78
CA SER A 396 13.83 2.42 2.72
C SER A 396 12.58 2.98 3.40
N SER A 397 11.46 2.25 3.41
CA SER A 397 10.28 2.65 4.17
C SER A 397 10.50 2.61 5.68
N ILE A 398 11.24 1.63 6.17
CA ILE A 398 11.67 1.55 7.58
C ILE A 398 12.63 2.71 7.91
N ASN A 399 13.59 2.99 7.02
CA ASN A 399 14.49 4.12 7.17
C ASN A 399 13.74 5.48 7.18
N TYR A 400 12.71 5.62 6.36
CA TYR A 400 11.88 6.81 6.39
C TYR A 400 11.16 6.97 7.74
N LEU A 401 10.60 5.90 8.29
CA LEU A 401 9.96 5.91 9.61
C LEU A 401 10.95 6.31 10.71
N ASN A 402 12.18 5.81 10.66
CA ASN A 402 13.25 6.23 11.57
C ASN A 402 13.57 7.71 11.41
N GLY A 403 13.64 8.21 10.17
CA GLY A 403 13.89 9.61 9.84
C GLY A 403 12.87 10.57 10.43
N LEU A 404 11.57 10.19 10.49
CA LEU A 404 10.52 11.02 11.08
C LEU A 404 10.83 11.39 12.53
N GLY A 405 11.39 10.46 13.30
CA GLY A 405 11.81 10.74 14.67
C GLY A 405 12.97 11.72 14.82
N HIS A 406 13.65 12.05 13.72
CA HIS A 406 14.69 13.07 13.64
C HIS A 406 14.23 14.33 12.87
N GLY A 407 12.94 14.46 12.61
CA GLY A 407 12.39 15.58 11.83
C GLY A 407 12.70 15.50 10.31
N ILE A 408 13.12 14.32 9.82
CA ILE A 408 13.41 14.08 8.41
C ILE A 408 12.19 13.44 7.74
N GLY A 409 11.58 14.14 6.81
CA GLY A 409 10.36 13.70 6.14
C GLY A 409 9.10 14.33 6.69
N THR A 410 7.94 13.85 6.23
CA THR A 410 6.61 14.35 6.62
C THR A 410 5.62 13.22 6.72
N THR A 411 4.66 13.32 7.64
CA THR A 411 3.49 12.44 7.74
C THR A 411 2.46 12.76 6.64
N ASP A 412 1.45 11.95 6.51
CA ASP A 412 0.43 12.04 5.44
C ASP A 412 -0.96 12.42 5.98
N ASP A 413 -1.03 12.91 7.19
CA ASP A 413 -2.28 13.34 7.85
C ASP A 413 -2.81 14.67 7.33
#